data_1379a1c64c89714f06f9f1a260cb3352
#
_entry.id   1379a1c64c89714f06f9f1a260cb3352
#
_cell.length_a   1.000
_cell.length_b   1.000
_cell.length_c   1.000
_cell.angle_alpha   90.00
_cell.angle_beta   90.00
_cell.angle_gamma   90.00
#
_symmetry.space_group_name_H-M   'P 1'
#
loop_
_entity.id
_entity.type
_entity.pdbx_description
1 polymer ?
#
loop_
_entity_poly.entity_id
_entity_poly.type
_entity_poly.pdbx_seq_one_letter_code
_entity_poly.pdbx_strand_id
1 'polypeptide(L)'
;AITAALTFEPLARAGLTLTDVDKYAPELHNAEITLPAGAGNVPEANYKMIAALAVMKGQLAREDLGRFVAERGMPGFVATQGHIPSGVPYVGHALEAFKAGTLRRAMIIGKGSLFLGRLTNLADGASFIMERPCDRQADQGAPGREDVLEVLLGALEDLAVTLQKA
;
A
#
# COMPACT_ATOMS: atom_id res chain seq x y z
N ALA A 1 -14.38 -2.35 -9.83
CA ALA A 1 -13.74 -3.63 -9.85
C ALA A 1 -12.28 -3.56 -9.39
N ILE A 2 -11.28 -3.31 -10.25
CA ILE A 2 -9.86 -3.41 -9.86
C ILE A 2 -9.46 -2.42 -8.75
N THR A 3 -9.97 -1.18 -8.77
CA THR A 3 -9.68 -0.20 -7.70
C THR A 3 -10.14 -0.71 -6.34
N ALA A 4 -11.32 -1.30 -6.23
CA ALA A 4 -11.80 -1.85 -4.98
C ALA A 4 -10.94 -3.03 -4.51
N ALA A 5 -10.58 -3.94 -5.41
CA ALA A 5 -9.74 -5.10 -5.11
C ALA A 5 -8.33 -4.71 -4.62
N LEU A 6 -7.78 -3.60 -5.15
CA LEU A 6 -6.43 -3.14 -4.79
C LEU A 6 -6.41 -2.11 -3.65
N THR A 7 -7.55 -1.57 -3.24
CA THR A 7 -7.59 -0.55 -2.16
C THR A 7 -8.53 -0.96 -1.05
N PHE A 8 -9.84 -0.95 -1.28
CA PHE A 8 -10.85 -1.17 -0.26
C PHE A 8 -10.73 -2.56 0.39
N GLU A 9 -10.63 -3.62 -0.41
CA GLU A 9 -10.64 -4.99 0.11
C GLU A 9 -9.43 -5.31 1.00
N PRO A 10 -8.16 -4.97 0.62
CA PRO A 10 -7.03 -5.19 1.50
C PRO A 10 -7.07 -4.32 2.76
N LEU A 11 -7.53 -3.07 2.67
CA LEU A 11 -7.72 -2.22 3.85
C LEU A 11 -8.78 -2.78 4.79
N ALA A 12 -9.93 -3.18 4.27
CA ALA A 12 -11.00 -3.78 5.08
C ALA A 12 -10.54 -5.06 5.80
N ARG A 13 -9.73 -5.90 5.14
CA ARG A 13 -9.12 -7.09 5.79
C ARG A 13 -8.15 -6.73 6.91
N ALA A 14 -7.51 -5.56 6.81
CA ALA A 14 -6.62 -5.02 7.84
C ALA A 14 -7.36 -4.22 8.93
N GLY A 15 -8.70 -4.15 8.88
CA GLY A 15 -9.51 -3.35 9.80
C GLY A 15 -9.39 -1.84 9.58
N LEU A 16 -9.01 -1.43 8.37
CA LEU A 16 -8.79 -0.04 7.99
C LEU A 16 -9.83 0.44 6.98
N THR A 17 -10.01 1.76 6.95
CA THR A 17 -10.85 2.45 5.97
C THR A 17 -9.99 3.13 4.90
N LEU A 18 -10.62 3.57 3.80
CA LEU A 18 -9.94 4.38 2.78
C LEU A 18 -9.49 5.75 3.32
N THR A 19 -10.09 6.23 4.40
CA THR A 19 -9.72 7.50 5.04
C THR A 19 -8.56 7.36 6.03
N ASP A 20 -8.16 6.15 6.39
CA ASP A 20 -7.02 5.88 7.28
C ASP A 20 -5.66 5.94 6.58
N VAL A 21 -5.64 6.08 5.27
CA VAL A 21 -4.43 6.20 4.45
C VAL A 21 -4.13 7.67 4.18
N ASP A 22 -2.96 8.16 4.55
CA ASP A 22 -2.59 9.57 4.37
C ASP A 22 -2.20 9.87 2.92
N LYS A 23 -1.54 8.94 2.24
CA LYS A 23 -1.12 9.09 0.84
C LYS A 23 -1.32 7.81 0.04
N TYR A 24 -1.92 7.98 -1.13
CA TYR A 24 -2.04 6.92 -2.12
C TYR A 24 -1.02 7.13 -3.23
N ALA A 25 -0.30 6.07 -3.59
CA ALA A 25 0.63 6.06 -4.71
C ALA A 25 0.19 5.04 -5.77
N PRO A 26 -0.80 5.41 -6.59
CA PRO A 26 -1.23 4.59 -7.73
C PRO A 26 -0.28 4.80 -8.92
N GLU A 27 -0.80 4.99 -10.11
CA GLU A 27 -0.02 5.30 -11.31
C GLU A 27 0.42 6.78 -11.29
N LEU A 28 1.67 7.04 -10.88
CA LEU A 28 2.23 8.39 -10.68
C LEU A 28 2.90 8.94 -11.95
N HIS A 29 2.30 8.74 -13.11
CA HIS A 29 2.80 9.31 -14.36
C HIS A 29 2.77 10.84 -14.32
N ASN A 30 3.82 11.48 -14.86
CA ASN A 30 3.87 12.93 -14.97
C ASN A 30 2.81 13.45 -15.94
N ALA A 31 1.91 14.28 -15.45
CA ALA A 31 0.80 14.84 -16.23
C ALA A 31 1.27 15.73 -17.39
N GLU A 32 2.43 16.39 -17.28
CA GLU A 32 3.03 17.18 -18.36
C GLU A 32 3.34 16.33 -19.59
N ILE A 33 3.60 15.04 -19.40
CA ILE A 33 3.87 14.07 -20.47
C ILE A 33 2.56 13.41 -20.94
N THR A 34 1.69 13.03 -20.01
CA THR A 34 0.51 12.23 -20.33
C THR A 34 -0.63 13.07 -20.90
N LEU A 35 -0.75 14.35 -20.55
CA LEU A 35 -1.77 15.26 -21.12
C LEU A 35 -1.60 15.46 -22.63
N PRO A 36 -0.41 15.84 -23.14
CA PRO A 36 -0.20 15.98 -24.59
C PRO A 36 -0.36 14.64 -25.33
N ALA A 37 -0.06 13.52 -24.69
CA ALA A 37 -0.22 12.19 -25.25
C ALA A 37 -1.68 11.68 -25.24
N GLY A 38 -2.63 12.46 -24.76
CA GLY A 38 -4.06 12.12 -24.73
C GLY A 38 -4.46 11.16 -23.61
N ALA A 39 -3.56 10.83 -22.68
CA ALA A 39 -3.87 9.96 -21.54
C ALA A 39 -4.46 10.70 -20.33
N GLY A 40 -4.47 12.04 -20.35
CA GLY A 40 -5.00 12.86 -19.27
C GLY A 40 -4.09 12.91 -18.04
N ASN A 41 -4.60 13.45 -16.93
CA ASN A 41 -3.92 13.44 -15.63
C ASN A 41 -4.21 12.11 -14.92
N VAL A 42 -3.37 11.11 -15.16
CA VAL A 42 -3.55 9.74 -14.68
C VAL A 42 -3.59 9.64 -13.16
N PRO A 43 -2.67 10.25 -12.38
CA PRO A 43 -2.74 10.24 -10.92
C PRO A 43 -4.05 10.81 -10.39
N GLU A 44 -4.46 11.97 -10.86
CA GLU A 44 -5.68 12.64 -10.42
C GLU A 44 -6.93 11.79 -10.68
N ALA A 45 -7.01 11.17 -11.85
CA ALA A 45 -8.10 10.25 -12.18
C ALA A 45 -8.16 9.06 -11.20
N ASN A 46 -7.02 8.50 -10.82
CA ASN A 46 -6.95 7.43 -9.82
C ASN A 46 -7.42 7.91 -8.44
N TYR A 47 -6.99 9.08 -7.99
CA TYR A 47 -7.43 9.64 -6.70
C TYR A 47 -8.94 9.89 -6.67
N LYS A 48 -9.50 10.44 -7.76
CA LYS A 48 -10.96 10.62 -7.88
C LYS A 48 -11.71 9.28 -7.82
N MET A 49 -11.17 8.22 -8.42
CA MET A 49 -11.78 6.88 -8.33
C MET A 49 -11.72 6.32 -6.90
N ILE A 50 -10.62 6.51 -6.18
CA ILE A 50 -10.50 6.06 -4.78
C ILE A 50 -11.45 6.85 -3.89
N ALA A 51 -11.52 8.19 -4.06
CA ALA A 51 -12.43 9.05 -3.32
C ALA A 51 -13.91 8.68 -3.59
N ALA A 52 -14.28 8.46 -4.84
CA ALA A 52 -15.62 8.01 -5.20
C ALA A 52 -15.96 6.67 -4.56
N LEU A 53 -15.01 5.74 -4.53
CA LEU A 53 -15.17 4.45 -3.84
C LEU A 53 -15.38 4.66 -2.32
N ALA A 54 -14.65 5.57 -1.68
CA ALA A 54 -14.82 5.90 -0.27
C ALA A 54 -16.23 6.43 0.02
N VAL A 55 -16.74 7.31 -0.86
CA VAL A 55 -18.13 7.80 -0.78
C VAL A 55 -19.13 6.65 -0.93
N MET A 56 -18.96 5.80 -1.93
CA MET A 56 -19.84 4.63 -2.15
C MET A 56 -19.85 3.65 -1.00
N LYS A 57 -18.76 3.56 -0.23
CA LYS A 57 -18.62 2.70 0.94
C LYS A 57 -19.04 3.38 2.24
N GLY A 58 -19.54 4.62 2.19
CA GLY A 58 -19.97 5.39 3.36
C GLY A 58 -18.81 5.81 4.27
N GLN A 59 -17.59 5.82 3.76
CA GLN A 59 -16.36 6.20 4.50
C GLN A 59 -15.97 7.66 4.30
N LEU A 60 -16.60 8.36 3.37
CA LEU A 60 -16.35 9.75 3.03
C LEU A 60 -17.67 10.44 2.67
N ALA A 61 -17.89 11.65 3.14
CA ALA A 61 -19.00 12.46 2.68
C ALA A 61 -18.74 12.97 1.24
N ARG A 62 -19.81 13.13 0.44
CA ARG A 62 -19.66 13.49 -0.97
C ARG A 62 -19.01 14.87 -1.16
N GLU A 63 -19.34 15.80 -0.28
CA GLU A 63 -18.76 17.16 -0.24
C GLU A 63 -17.25 17.16 0.04
N ASP A 64 -16.72 16.13 0.70
CA ASP A 64 -15.31 16.01 1.04
C ASP A 64 -14.45 15.37 -0.06
N LEU A 65 -15.04 14.95 -1.18
CA LEU A 65 -14.31 14.26 -2.25
C LEU A 65 -13.13 15.09 -2.76
N GLY A 66 -13.33 16.39 -3.00
CA GLY A 66 -12.27 17.29 -3.47
C GLY A 66 -11.14 17.42 -2.45
N ARG A 67 -11.46 17.54 -1.17
CA ARG A 67 -10.50 17.60 -0.08
C ARG A 67 -9.70 16.30 0.03
N PHE A 68 -10.38 15.15 -0.04
CA PHE A 68 -9.72 13.84 -0.04
C PHE A 68 -8.67 13.74 -1.15
N VAL A 69 -9.02 14.12 -2.39
CA VAL A 69 -8.10 14.10 -3.53
C VAL A 69 -6.89 15.01 -3.30
N ALA A 70 -7.12 16.23 -2.80
CA ALA A 70 -6.05 17.20 -2.56
C ALA A 70 -5.10 16.75 -1.44
N GLU A 71 -5.64 16.24 -0.34
CA GLU A 71 -4.84 15.85 0.83
C GLU A 71 -4.11 14.53 0.62
N ARG A 72 -4.76 13.53 -0.02
CA ARG A 72 -4.22 12.16 -0.15
C ARG A 72 -3.57 11.87 -1.48
N GLY A 73 -3.77 12.73 -2.46
CA GLY A 73 -3.09 12.69 -3.74
C GLY A 73 -1.74 13.41 -3.73
N MET A 74 -1.04 13.28 -4.85
CA MET A 74 0.20 14.01 -5.15
C MET A 74 0.33 14.16 -6.66
N PRO A 75 1.10 15.15 -7.15
CA PRO A 75 1.46 15.23 -8.56
C PRO A 75 2.23 13.99 -9.01
N GLY A 76 1.97 13.54 -10.23
CA GLY A 76 2.77 12.49 -10.85
C GLY A 76 4.15 13.03 -11.23
N PHE A 77 5.18 12.22 -11.03
CA PHE A 77 6.57 12.58 -11.30
C PHE A 77 7.34 11.53 -12.11
N VAL A 78 6.69 10.40 -12.41
CA VAL A 78 7.31 9.31 -13.17
C VAL A 78 7.22 9.62 -14.66
N ALA A 79 8.38 9.80 -15.31
CA ALA A 79 8.45 10.24 -16.69
C ALA A 79 8.08 9.14 -17.70
N THR A 80 8.34 7.88 -17.38
CA THR A 80 8.14 6.76 -18.28
C THR A 80 7.42 5.62 -17.61
N GLN A 81 6.71 4.81 -18.40
CA GLN A 81 6.18 3.53 -17.96
C GLN A 81 7.20 2.43 -18.29
N GLY A 82 7.60 1.68 -17.26
CA GLY A 82 8.49 0.53 -17.38
C GLY A 82 7.84 -0.74 -16.84
N HIS A 83 8.66 -1.73 -16.52
CA HIS A 83 8.21 -2.98 -15.89
C HIS A 83 7.84 -2.81 -14.41
N ILE A 84 8.27 -1.71 -13.79
CA ILE A 84 7.94 -1.39 -12.40
C ILE A 84 6.70 -0.49 -12.40
N PRO A 85 5.65 -0.82 -11.64
CA PRO A 85 4.48 0.04 -11.49
C PRO A 85 4.88 1.45 -11.04
N SER A 86 4.33 2.47 -11.68
CA SER A 86 4.74 3.86 -11.48
C SER A 86 4.38 4.46 -10.10
N GLY A 87 3.66 3.73 -9.26
CA GLY A 87 3.46 4.08 -7.85
C GLY A 87 4.65 3.70 -6.96
N VAL A 88 5.45 2.70 -7.35
CA VAL A 88 6.57 2.16 -6.54
C VAL A 88 7.67 3.21 -6.26
N PRO A 89 8.04 4.11 -7.18
CA PRO A 89 9.02 5.16 -6.89
C PRO A 89 8.69 6.05 -5.68
N TYR A 90 7.42 6.11 -5.27
CA TYR A 90 7.03 6.85 -4.06
C TYR A 90 7.56 6.24 -2.76
N VAL A 91 7.97 4.98 -2.74
CA VAL A 91 8.50 4.29 -1.55
C VAL A 91 9.61 5.09 -0.86
N GLY A 92 10.57 5.63 -1.65
CA GLY A 92 11.65 6.46 -1.10
C GLY A 92 11.13 7.74 -0.43
N HIS A 93 10.19 8.42 -1.06
CA HIS A 93 9.57 9.63 -0.49
C HIS A 93 8.76 9.32 0.77
N ALA A 94 8.04 8.20 0.78
CA ALA A 94 7.29 7.76 1.96
C ALA A 94 8.21 7.47 3.15
N LEU A 95 9.35 6.80 2.92
CA LEU A 95 10.35 6.51 3.96
C LEU A 95 10.90 7.80 4.58
N GLU A 96 11.24 8.79 3.77
CA GLU A 96 11.71 10.08 4.28
C GLU A 96 10.61 10.82 5.06
N ALA A 97 9.37 10.79 4.58
CA ALA A 97 8.24 11.38 5.28
C ALA A 97 7.92 10.66 6.61
N PHE A 98 8.10 9.35 6.69
CA PHE A 98 7.99 8.59 7.94
C PHE A 98 9.06 8.98 8.94
N LYS A 99 10.33 9.11 8.51
CA LYS A 99 11.44 9.58 9.36
C LYS A 99 11.18 10.99 9.88
N ALA A 100 10.67 11.88 9.02
CA ALA A 100 10.31 13.24 9.38
C ALA A 100 9.05 13.34 10.27
N GLY A 101 8.31 12.24 10.46
CA GLY A 101 7.07 12.24 11.23
C GLY A 101 5.88 12.91 10.54
N THR A 102 5.99 13.25 9.26
CA THR A 102 4.95 13.97 8.48
C THR A 102 3.95 13.03 7.82
N LEU A 103 4.24 11.74 7.78
CA LEU A 103 3.40 10.70 7.20
C LEU A 103 3.25 9.54 8.20
N ARG A 104 2.07 8.99 8.33
CA ARG A 104 1.82 7.82 9.16
C ARG A 104 1.60 6.56 8.31
N ARG A 105 0.84 6.68 7.21
CA ARG A 105 0.46 5.54 6.38
C ARG A 105 0.41 5.93 4.91
N ALA A 106 1.05 5.14 4.07
CA ALA A 106 0.97 5.25 2.62
C ALA A 106 0.53 3.92 2.00
N MET A 107 -0.23 3.98 0.92
CA MET A 107 -0.61 2.80 0.16
C MET A 107 -0.03 2.86 -1.24
N ILE A 108 0.83 1.89 -1.56
CA ILE A 108 1.42 1.73 -2.88
C ILE A 108 0.54 0.77 -3.69
N ILE A 109 0.20 1.16 -4.90
CA ILE A 109 -0.73 0.41 -5.76
C ILE A 109 -0.07 0.18 -7.12
N GLY A 110 0.17 -1.08 -7.45
CA GLY A 110 0.62 -1.52 -8.76
C GLY A 110 -0.52 -2.19 -9.50
N LYS A 111 -0.96 -1.60 -10.61
CA LYS A 111 -1.90 -2.25 -11.51
C LYS A 111 -1.14 -3.03 -12.57
N GLY A 112 -1.69 -4.17 -12.98
CA GLY A 112 -1.17 -4.97 -14.06
C GLY A 112 -1.28 -4.27 -15.42
N SER A 113 -0.70 -4.88 -16.44
CA SER A 113 -0.67 -4.33 -17.79
C SER A 113 -2.07 -4.19 -18.38
N LEU A 114 -2.43 -2.97 -18.80
CA LEU A 114 -3.67 -2.72 -19.56
C LEU A 114 -3.70 -3.49 -20.88
N PHE A 115 -2.54 -3.73 -21.48
CA PHE A 115 -2.42 -4.51 -22.71
C PHE A 115 -2.80 -5.98 -22.48
N LEU A 116 -2.24 -6.60 -21.43
CA LEU A 116 -2.61 -7.96 -21.04
C LEU A 116 -4.07 -8.05 -20.62
N GLY A 117 -4.57 -7.06 -19.91
CA GLY A 117 -5.97 -6.98 -19.53
C GLY A 117 -6.92 -6.98 -20.73
N ARG A 118 -6.56 -6.29 -21.81
CA ARG A 118 -7.34 -6.30 -23.07
C ARG A 118 -7.29 -7.64 -23.80
N LEU A 119 -6.13 -8.31 -23.79
CA LEU A 119 -5.96 -9.59 -24.47
C LEU A 119 -6.64 -10.75 -23.75
N THR A 120 -6.57 -10.75 -22.43
CA THR A 120 -6.99 -11.88 -21.59
C THR A 120 -8.34 -11.65 -20.92
N ASN A 121 -8.85 -10.42 -20.96
CA ASN A 121 -10.00 -9.95 -20.16
C ASN A 121 -9.80 -10.16 -18.64
N LEU A 122 -8.55 -10.30 -18.21
CA LEU A 122 -8.14 -10.41 -16.81
C LEU A 122 -7.40 -9.15 -16.40
N ALA A 123 -7.63 -8.69 -15.20
CA ALA A 123 -6.90 -7.58 -14.58
C ALA A 123 -6.32 -8.07 -13.28
N ASP A 124 -5.02 -7.88 -13.11
CA ASP A 124 -4.29 -8.17 -11.89
C ASP A 124 -3.63 -6.91 -11.33
N GLY A 125 -3.04 -7.04 -10.19
CA GLY A 125 -2.29 -5.99 -9.53
C GLY A 125 -1.92 -6.40 -8.12
N ALA A 126 -1.07 -5.60 -7.51
CA ALA A 126 -0.66 -5.75 -6.12
C ALA A 126 -0.74 -4.40 -5.42
N SER A 127 -1.06 -4.43 -4.15
CA SER A 127 -0.96 -3.26 -3.29
C SER A 127 -0.40 -3.65 -1.94
N PHE A 128 0.30 -2.71 -1.31
CA PHE A 128 0.78 -2.89 0.05
C PHE A 128 0.70 -1.57 0.82
N ILE A 129 0.59 -1.70 2.11
CA ILE A 129 0.55 -0.57 3.04
C ILE A 129 1.95 -0.42 3.64
N MET A 130 2.44 0.80 3.65
CA MET A 130 3.59 1.22 4.41
C MET A 130 3.10 2.02 5.62
N GLU A 131 3.59 1.67 6.79
CA GLU A 131 3.28 2.39 8.01
C GLU A 131 4.57 2.87 8.67
N ARG A 132 4.53 4.09 9.22
CA ARG A 132 5.59 4.52 10.11
C ARG A 132 5.62 3.55 11.28
N PRO A 133 6.80 2.99 11.64
CA PRO A 133 6.92 2.24 12.87
C PRO A 133 6.34 3.13 13.98
N CYS A 134 5.23 2.70 14.58
CA CYS A 134 4.86 3.30 15.85
C CYS A 134 6.01 2.93 16.81
N ASP A 135 6.37 3.85 17.69
CA ASP A 135 7.04 3.48 18.90
C ASP A 135 6.09 2.50 19.62
N ARG A 136 6.12 1.25 19.19
CA ARG A 136 5.68 0.18 20.08
C ARG A 136 6.56 0.42 21.28
N GLN A 137 5.93 0.84 22.35
CA GLN A 137 6.57 0.84 23.64
C GLN A 137 7.49 -0.38 23.65
N ALA A 138 8.76 -0.14 23.95
CA ALA A 138 9.80 -1.16 24.03
C ALA A 138 9.48 -2.27 25.06
N ASP A 139 8.21 -2.48 25.34
CA ASP A 139 7.66 -3.30 26.42
C ASP A 139 6.82 -4.51 25.97
N GLN A 140 6.78 -4.79 24.66
CA GLN A 140 6.49 -6.14 24.19
C GLN A 140 7.59 -6.52 23.22
N GLY A 141 8.74 -6.85 23.80
CA GLY A 141 9.95 -7.18 23.12
C GLY A 141 9.68 -8.27 22.07
N ALA A 142 10.22 -8.07 20.89
CA ALA A 142 10.63 -9.24 20.12
C ALA A 142 11.37 -10.14 21.10
N PRO A 143 11.04 -11.45 21.16
CA PRO A 143 11.67 -12.34 22.12
C PRO A 143 13.18 -12.11 22.05
N GLY A 144 13.78 -11.78 23.19
CA GLY A 144 15.20 -11.53 23.25
C GLY A 144 15.95 -12.71 22.68
N ARG A 145 17.18 -12.48 22.26
CA ARG A 145 18.02 -13.59 21.79
C ARG A 145 18.05 -14.76 22.81
N GLU A 146 17.92 -14.43 24.09
CA GLU A 146 17.83 -15.38 25.19
C GLU A 146 16.50 -16.16 25.18
N ASP A 147 15.37 -15.49 24.98
CA ASP A 147 14.05 -16.16 24.88
C ASP A 147 13.96 -17.08 23.67
N VAL A 148 14.54 -16.68 22.54
CA VAL A 148 14.60 -17.51 21.32
C VAL A 148 15.50 -18.74 21.55
N LEU A 149 16.63 -18.55 22.24
CA LEU A 149 17.54 -19.66 22.58
C LEU A 149 16.87 -20.64 23.55
N GLU A 150 16.13 -20.17 24.53
CA GLU A 150 15.42 -21.01 25.49
C GLU A 150 14.32 -21.85 24.82
N VAL A 151 13.55 -21.25 23.91
CA VAL A 151 12.55 -21.97 23.09
C VAL A 151 13.21 -23.01 22.17
N LEU A 152 14.34 -22.68 21.55
CA LEU A 152 15.09 -23.62 20.70
C LEU A 152 15.71 -24.77 21.50
N LEU A 153 16.26 -24.48 22.67
CA LEU A 153 16.81 -25.51 23.56
C LEU A 153 15.71 -26.48 24.02
N GLY A 154 14.56 -25.98 24.44
CA GLY A 154 13.42 -26.80 24.82
C GLY A 154 12.94 -27.69 23.68
N ALA A 155 12.84 -27.15 22.46
CA ALA A 155 12.45 -27.94 21.28
C ALA A 155 13.49 -29.03 20.92
N LEU A 156 14.78 -28.77 21.12
CA LEU A 156 15.84 -29.75 20.90
C LEU A 156 15.84 -30.85 21.97
N GLU A 157 15.56 -30.53 23.21
CA GLU A 157 15.43 -31.51 24.30
C GLU A 157 14.23 -32.43 24.07
N ASP A 158 13.08 -31.91 23.67
CA ASP A 158 11.89 -32.70 23.32
C ASP A 158 12.15 -33.63 22.13
N LEU A 159 12.89 -33.16 21.13
CA LEU A 159 13.28 -33.97 19.99
C LEU A 159 14.24 -35.11 20.41
N ALA A 160 15.21 -34.81 21.26
CA ALA A 160 16.16 -35.81 21.78
C ALA A 160 15.43 -36.90 22.61
N VAL A 161 14.48 -36.52 23.45
CA VAL A 161 13.66 -37.48 24.22
C VAL A 161 12.80 -38.34 23.29
N THR A 162 12.29 -37.77 22.21
CA THR A 162 11.46 -38.51 21.24
C THR A 162 12.29 -39.54 20.47
N LEU A 163 13.52 -39.18 20.08
CA LEU A 163 14.44 -40.08 19.37
C LEU A 163 15.00 -41.21 20.26
N GLN A 164 15.07 -41.02 21.56
CA GLN A 164 15.49 -42.05 22.49
C GLN A 164 14.40 -43.12 22.79
N LYS A 165 13.15 -42.80 22.45
CA LYS A 165 12.01 -43.73 22.67
C LYS A 165 11.59 -44.49 21.40
N ALA A 166 12.22 -44.20 20.27
CA ALA A 166 12.02 -44.87 18.98
C ALA A 166 13.10 -45.94 18.72
#